data_ec0d697b65f9b0a1028a985347663223
#
_entry.id   ec0d697b65f9b0a1028a985347663223
#
_cell.length_a   1.000
_cell.length_b   1.000
_cell.length_c   1.000
_cell.angle_alpha   90.00
_cell.angle_beta   90.00
_cell.angle_gamma   90.00
#
_symmetry.space_group_name_H-M   'P 1'
#
loop_
_entity.id
_entity.type
_entity.pdbx_description
1 polymer ?
#
loop_
_entity_poly.entity_id
_entity_poly.type
_entity_poly.pdbx_seq_one_letter_code
_entity_poly.pdbx_strand_id
1 'polypeptide(L)'
;MADSLLAVTSNSRHMITQREFERMPTFTTTQLIAVSSDPDEDYLHPVLEIFKPVPKAPEVKKPQLYLVPTTFGEEFDAAFAPQPTSALDLPAIEPLIQQFIHNLVEVWAGRRSALQLQSICHYKLFNALQKSAGSLMEVGRVRKFRITQPLDGVCEATVTLRFGERLRVVAIRFEGLDGRWLCTSLSLI
;
A
#
# COMPACT_ATOMS: atom_id res chain seq x y z
N MET A 1 51.97 -29.60 21.88
CA MET A 1 51.93 -29.81 20.44
C MET A 1 50.55 -29.44 20.01
N ALA A 2 50.34 -28.21 19.69
CA ALA A 2 50.29 -27.61 18.36
C ALA A 2 48.93 -27.91 17.72
N ASP A 3 48.15 -27.10 17.14
CA ASP A 3 48.30 -25.76 16.58
C ASP A 3 46.91 -25.17 16.41
N SER A 4 46.80 -23.92 16.77
CA SER A 4 45.64 -23.08 16.56
C SER A 4 45.68 -22.51 15.16
N LEU A 5 44.64 -22.70 14.35
CA LEU A 5 44.46 -22.04 13.07
C LEU A 5 43.30 -21.04 13.14
N LEU A 6 43.70 -19.78 13.33
CA LEU A 6 42.85 -18.61 13.16
C LEU A 6 42.58 -18.38 11.66
N ALA A 7 41.31 -18.46 11.27
CA ALA A 7 40.86 -18.01 9.96
C ALA A 7 40.65 -16.49 9.98
N VAL A 8 41.55 -15.77 9.33
CA VAL A 8 41.43 -14.34 9.05
C VAL A 8 40.53 -14.15 7.85
N THR A 9 39.35 -13.57 8.06
CA THR A 9 38.50 -13.10 6.98
C THR A 9 39.07 -11.81 6.40
N SER A 10 39.64 -11.94 5.18
CA SER A 10 40.13 -10.83 4.37
C SER A 10 38.98 -10.00 3.83
N ASN A 11 38.85 -8.79 4.31
CA ASN A 11 37.93 -7.78 3.80
C ASN A 11 38.62 -7.10 2.60
N SER A 12 38.34 -7.58 1.38
CA SER A 12 38.84 -6.99 0.14
C SER A 12 38.16 -5.64 -0.11
N ARG A 13 38.78 -4.57 0.38
CA ARG A 13 38.53 -3.23 -0.13
C ARG A 13 39.12 -3.16 -1.53
N HIS A 14 38.24 -3.05 -2.53
CA HIS A 14 38.66 -2.74 -3.90
C HIS A 14 39.25 -1.32 -3.90
N MET A 15 40.57 -1.23 -3.88
CA MET A 15 41.25 0.01 -4.18
C MET A 15 41.27 0.15 -5.71
N ILE A 16 40.57 1.16 -6.19
CA ILE A 16 40.64 1.58 -7.60
C ILE A 16 42.09 2.02 -7.87
N THR A 17 42.78 1.32 -8.77
CA THR A 17 44.14 1.65 -9.10
C THR A 17 44.22 2.90 -9.96
N GLN A 18 45.29 3.69 -9.80
CA GLN A 18 45.54 4.93 -10.52
C GLN A 18 45.42 4.82 -12.05
N ARG A 19 45.60 3.61 -12.61
CA ARG A 19 45.43 3.32 -14.04
C ARG A 19 43.95 3.28 -14.49
N GLU A 20 42.99 3.08 -13.61
CA GLU A 20 41.57 3.14 -13.96
C GLU A 20 41.06 4.56 -13.99
N PHE A 21 41.69 5.47 -13.22
CA PHE A 21 41.37 6.91 -13.24
C PHE A 21 41.75 7.59 -14.56
N GLU A 22 42.78 7.09 -15.24
CA GLU A 22 43.23 7.62 -16.54
C GLU A 22 42.33 7.21 -17.72
N ARG A 23 41.38 6.31 -17.52
CA ARG A 23 40.42 5.88 -18.56
C ARG A 23 39.07 6.58 -18.49
N MET A 24 38.90 7.53 -17.60
CA MET A 24 37.68 8.30 -17.62
C MET A 24 37.64 9.22 -18.85
N PRO A 25 36.56 9.24 -19.62
CA PRO A 25 36.45 10.13 -20.76
C PRO A 25 36.58 11.55 -20.27
N THR A 26 37.59 12.25 -20.77
CA THR A 26 37.74 13.69 -20.57
C THR A 26 36.54 14.38 -21.18
N PHE A 27 35.74 15.00 -20.34
CA PHE A 27 34.66 15.85 -20.82
C PHE A 27 35.27 17.01 -21.60
N THR A 28 35.10 16.98 -22.91
CA THR A 28 35.46 18.09 -23.78
C THR A 28 34.62 19.29 -23.36
N THR A 29 35.27 20.29 -22.81
CA THR A 29 34.62 21.56 -22.52
C THR A 29 34.16 22.16 -23.86
N THR A 30 32.86 22.11 -24.11
CA THR A 30 32.26 22.77 -25.26
C THR A 30 32.42 24.24 -25.03
N GLN A 31 33.28 24.89 -25.79
CA GLN A 31 33.38 26.37 -25.78
C GLN A 31 32.07 26.92 -26.30
N LEU A 32 31.41 27.70 -25.46
CA LEU A 32 30.27 28.50 -25.87
C LEU A 32 30.79 29.59 -26.83
N ILE A 33 30.59 29.41 -28.12
CA ILE A 33 30.81 30.46 -29.10
C ILE A 33 29.66 31.45 -28.94
N ALA A 34 29.99 32.67 -28.51
CA ALA A 34 29.02 33.74 -28.51
C ALA A 34 28.67 34.06 -29.96
N VAL A 35 27.49 33.64 -30.38
CA VAL A 35 26.92 34.06 -31.64
C VAL A 35 26.43 35.49 -31.43
N SER A 36 27.05 36.45 -32.14
CA SER A 36 26.55 37.82 -32.18
C SER A 36 25.17 37.80 -32.82
N SER A 37 24.13 37.99 -32.03
CA SER A 37 22.78 38.13 -32.53
C SER A 37 22.61 39.52 -33.14
N ASP A 38 22.23 39.59 -34.41
CA ASP A 38 21.68 40.79 -34.98
C ASP A 38 20.42 41.18 -34.19
N PRO A 39 20.26 42.47 -33.83
CA PRO A 39 19.17 42.90 -32.94
C PRO A 39 17.78 42.78 -33.57
N ASP A 40 17.67 42.42 -34.84
CA ASP A 40 16.41 42.44 -35.59
C ASP A 40 15.83 41.02 -35.89
N GLU A 41 16.51 39.96 -35.48
CA GLU A 41 15.92 38.61 -35.59
C GLU A 41 15.40 38.16 -34.24
N ASP A 42 14.12 37.89 -34.18
CA ASP A 42 13.41 37.22 -33.07
C ASP A 42 13.90 35.74 -32.94
N TYR A 43 15.22 35.56 -33.05
CA TYR A 43 15.86 34.26 -32.93
C TYR A 43 16.04 33.91 -31.45
N LEU A 44 15.07 33.26 -30.89
CA LEU A 44 15.21 32.59 -29.58
C LEU A 44 16.17 31.42 -29.73
N HIS A 45 17.35 31.53 -29.10
CA HIS A 45 18.29 30.41 -29.05
C HIS A 45 17.62 29.12 -28.63
N PRO A 46 17.84 27.97 -29.30
CA PRO A 46 17.18 26.69 -28.98
C PRO A 46 17.25 26.29 -27.50
N VAL A 47 18.32 26.70 -26.81
CA VAL A 47 18.49 26.46 -25.37
C VAL A 47 17.47 27.22 -24.53
N LEU A 48 17.00 28.38 -24.98
CA LEU A 48 15.99 29.18 -24.28
C LEU A 48 14.59 28.61 -24.47
N GLU A 49 14.35 27.81 -25.49
CA GLU A 49 13.09 27.12 -25.68
C GLU A 49 12.83 26.05 -24.64
N ILE A 50 13.90 25.47 -24.08
CA ILE A 50 13.81 24.47 -22.97
C ILE A 50 13.25 25.11 -21.69
N PHE A 51 13.45 26.42 -21.53
CA PHE A 51 13.00 27.19 -20.37
C PHE A 51 11.70 27.95 -20.61
N LYS A 52 11.10 27.86 -21.79
CA LYS A 52 9.76 28.41 -21.98
C LYS A 52 8.82 27.69 -20.99
N PRO A 53 8.08 28.46 -20.16
CA PRO A 53 7.07 27.80 -19.30
C PRO A 53 6.15 27.03 -20.22
N VAL A 54 6.10 25.72 -20.00
CA VAL A 54 5.16 24.85 -20.71
C VAL A 54 3.78 25.50 -20.57
N PRO A 55 3.08 25.81 -21.68
CA PRO A 55 1.75 26.38 -21.58
C PRO A 55 0.95 25.48 -20.64
N LYS A 56 0.41 26.06 -19.55
CA LYS A 56 -0.43 25.31 -18.63
C LYS A 56 -1.43 24.55 -19.46
N ALA A 57 -1.31 23.23 -19.44
CA ALA A 57 -2.33 22.38 -20.05
C ALA A 57 -3.69 22.88 -19.53
N PRO A 58 -4.70 23.03 -20.40
CA PRO A 58 -6.01 23.46 -19.98
C PRO A 58 -6.38 22.57 -18.77
N GLU A 59 -6.77 23.22 -17.66
CA GLU A 59 -7.19 22.49 -16.46
C GLU A 59 -8.27 21.51 -16.90
N VAL A 60 -7.85 20.27 -17.07
CA VAL A 60 -8.80 19.16 -17.25
C VAL A 60 -9.59 19.16 -15.95
N LYS A 61 -10.81 19.70 -16.01
CA LYS A 61 -11.75 19.60 -14.89
C LYS A 61 -11.73 18.13 -14.50
N LYS A 62 -11.15 17.87 -13.32
CA LYS A 62 -11.12 16.50 -12.79
C LYS A 62 -12.54 16.00 -12.88
N PRO A 63 -12.79 14.87 -13.57
CA PRO A 63 -14.14 14.34 -13.64
C PRO A 63 -14.61 14.23 -12.19
N GLN A 64 -15.71 14.91 -11.86
CA GLN A 64 -16.34 14.72 -10.58
C GLN A 64 -16.68 13.24 -10.52
N LEU A 65 -16.09 12.55 -9.54
CA LEU A 65 -16.49 11.18 -9.23
C LEU A 65 -17.93 11.26 -8.73
N TYR A 66 -18.85 11.03 -9.66
CA TYR A 66 -20.22 10.75 -9.26
C TYR A 66 -20.20 9.36 -8.63
N LEU A 67 -20.71 9.25 -7.41
CA LEU A 67 -21.20 7.97 -6.95
C LEU A 67 -22.28 7.58 -7.96
N VAL A 68 -21.92 6.74 -8.92
CA VAL A 68 -22.91 6.07 -9.76
C VAL A 68 -23.67 5.17 -8.78
N PRO A 69 -24.95 5.43 -8.54
CA PRO A 69 -25.75 4.45 -7.82
C PRO A 69 -25.57 3.15 -8.58
N THR A 70 -25.21 2.09 -7.88
CA THR A 70 -24.97 0.76 -8.46
C THR A 70 -26.30 0.17 -8.92
N THR A 71 -26.84 0.73 -10.00
CA THR A 71 -27.98 0.16 -10.72
C THR A 71 -27.54 -0.90 -11.73
N PHE A 72 -26.27 -1.35 -11.62
CA PHE A 72 -25.78 -2.44 -12.44
C PHE A 72 -26.32 -3.78 -11.94
N GLY A 73 -27.43 -4.21 -12.54
CA GLY A 73 -27.97 -5.56 -12.36
C GLY A 73 -28.69 -5.77 -11.02
N GLU A 74 -29.24 -4.71 -10.43
CA GLU A 74 -30.07 -4.83 -9.28
C GLU A 74 -31.47 -5.31 -9.66
N GLU A 75 -31.61 -6.62 -9.77
CA GLU A 75 -32.88 -7.31 -9.57
C GLU A 75 -33.29 -7.29 -8.08
N PHE A 76 -32.54 -6.58 -7.24
CA PHE A 76 -32.80 -6.45 -5.82
C PHE A 76 -33.54 -5.15 -5.54
N ASP A 77 -34.72 -5.28 -5.00
CA ASP A 77 -35.47 -4.19 -4.42
C ASP A 77 -34.58 -3.41 -3.44
N ALA A 78 -34.49 -2.08 -3.59
CA ALA A 78 -33.69 -1.21 -2.73
C ALA A 78 -34.04 -1.36 -1.24
N ALA A 79 -35.23 -1.84 -0.92
CA ALA A 79 -35.67 -2.15 0.43
C ALA A 79 -34.89 -3.31 1.08
N PHE A 80 -34.32 -4.21 0.29
CA PHE A 80 -33.50 -5.33 0.78
C PHE A 80 -32.00 -5.09 0.71
N ALA A 81 -31.56 -3.93 0.19
CA ALA A 81 -30.16 -3.57 0.18
C ALA A 81 -29.69 -3.29 1.61
N PRO A 82 -28.45 -3.74 2.01
CA PRO A 82 -27.90 -3.43 3.32
C PRO A 82 -27.92 -1.93 3.58
N GLN A 83 -28.49 -1.51 4.69
CA GLN A 83 -28.62 -0.11 5.04
C GLN A 83 -27.39 0.41 5.78
N PRO A 84 -26.77 1.52 5.33
CA PRO A 84 -25.62 2.09 6.02
C PRO A 84 -26.06 2.57 7.43
N THR A 85 -25.22 2.29 8.42
CA THR A 85 -25.44 2.65 9.81
C THR A 85 -24.34 3.59 10.28
N SER A 86 -24.72 4.68 10.95
CA SER A 86 -23.77 5.63 11.52
C SER A 86 -22.90 4.96 12.58
N ALA A 87 -21.63 5.38 12.67
CA ALA A 87 -20.71 4.89 13.69
C ALA A 87 -21.19 5.19 15.12
N LEU A 88 -22.03 6.20 15.30
CA LEU A 88 -22.61 6.57 16.60
C LEU A 88 -23.62 5.53 17.11
N ASP A 89 -24.28 4.83 16.19
CA ASP A 89 -25.29 3.81 16.51
C ASP A 89 -24.68 2.40 16.61
N LEU A 90 -23.36 2.30 16.44
CA LEU A 90 -22.62 1.04 16.43
C LEU A 90 -21.77 0.89 17.69
N PRO A 91 -21.47 -0.35 18.10
CA PRO A 91 -20.55 -0.59 19.21
C PRO A 91 -19.14 -0.09 18.87
N ALA A 92 -18.32 0.19 19.91
CA ALA A 92 -16.95 0.61 19.73
C ALA A 92 -16.20 -0.38 18.81
N ILE A 93 -15.62 0.16 17.74
CA ILE A 93 -15.00 -0.66 16.69
C ILE A 93 -13.64 -1.26 17.11
N GLU A 94 -12.90 -0.57 17.96
CA GLU A 94 -11.54 -0.96 18.32
C GLU A 94 -11.43 -2.35 18.97
N PRO A 95 -12.23 -2.70 20.00
CA PRO A 95 -12.22 -4.04 20.59
C PRO A 95 -12.61 -5.12 19.58
N LEU A 96 -13.57 -4.81 18.71
CA LEU A 96 -14.02 -5.74 17.67
C LEU A 96 -12.90 -6.05 16.69
N ILE A 97 -12.14 -5.04 16.21
CA ILE A 97 -11.02 -5.26 15.30
C ILE A 97 -9.91 -6.05 15.99
N GLN A 98 -9.60 -5.75 17.25
CA GLN A 98 -8.58 -6.50 18.01
C GLN A 98 -8.94 -7.98 18.10
N GLN A 99 -10.17 -8.28 18.46
CA GLN A 99 -10.68 -9.66 18.53
C GLN A 99 -10.71 -10.32 17.14
N PHE A 100 -11.15 -9.59 16.12
CA PHE A 100 -11.17 -10.07 14.75
C PHE A 100 -9.78 -10.48 14.28
N ILE A 101 -8.76 -9.63 14.49
CA ILE A 101 -7.37 -9.93 14.10
C ILE A 101 -6.83 -11.13 14.85
N HIS A 102 -7.11 -11.24 16.15
CA HIS A 102 -6.69 -12.41 16.93
C HIS A 102 -7.25 -13.70 16.36
N ASN A 103 -8.55 -13.74 16.08
CA ASN A 103 -9.20 -14.88 15.48
C ASN A 103 -8.68 -15.17 14.05
N LEU A 104 -8.44 -14.12 13.27
CA LEU A 104 -7.98 -14.20 11.89
C LEU A 104 -6.60 -14.90 11.78
N VAL A 105 -5.63 -14.49 12.62
CA VAL A 105 -4.30 -15.09 12.58
C VAL A 105 -4.33 -16.59 13.00
N GLU A 106 -5.24 -16.94 13.89
CA GLU A 106 -5.44 -18.34 14.28
C GLU A 106 -6.13 -19.16 13.19
N VAL A 107 -7.07 -18.56 12.45
CA VAL A 107 -7.71 -19.20 11.27
C VAL A 107 -6.66 -19.44 10.19
N TRP A 108 -5.82 -18.47 9.88
CA TRP A 108 -4.75 -18.67 8.90
C TRP A 108 -3.74 -19.73 9.32
N ALA A 109 -3.47 -19.86 10.62
CA ALA A 109 -2.62 -20.93 11.16
C ALA A 109 -3.33 -22.29 11.30
N GLY A 110 -4.60 -22.39 10.91
CA GLY A 110 -5.38 -23.62 11.02
C GLY A 110 -5.74 -24.04 12.46
N ARG A 111 -5.55 -23.14 13.43
CA ARG A 111 -5.84 -23.41 14.85
C ARG A 111 -7.30 -23.13 15.23
N ARG A 112 -8.00 -22.38 14.38
CA ARG A 112 -9.38 -21.95 14.63
C ARG A 112 -10.22 -22.10 13.36
N SER A 113 -11.47 -22.45 13.51
CA SER A 113 -12.41 -22.54 12.39
C SER A 113 -12.77 -21.13 11.88
N ALA A 114 -12.77 -20.95 10.55
CA ALA A 114 -13.22 -19.73 9.90
C ALA A 114 -14.68 -19.37 10.21
N LEU A 115 -15.52 -20.37 10.58
CA LEU A 115 -16.94 -20.15 10.92
C LEU A 115 -17.15 -19.11 12.03
N GLN A 116 -16.18 -18.94 12.92
CA GLN A 116 -16.27 -17.94 13.99
C GLN A 116 -16.22 -16.49 13.47
N LEU A 117 -15.75 -16.29 12.26
CA LEU A 117 -15.70 -14.97 11.61
C LEU A 117 -16.87 -14.72 10.66
N GLN A 118 -17.75 -15.72 10.46
CA GLN A 118 -18.85 -15.65 9.51
C GLN A 118 -19.80 -14.48 9.79
N SER A 119 -20.16 -14.25 11.05
CA SER A 119 -21.10 -13.19 11.44
C SER A 119 -20.53 -11.76 11.27
N ILE A 120 -19.20 -11.64 11.20
CA ILE A 120 -18.49 -10.37 11.14
C ILE A 120 -18.01 -10.08 9.70
N CYS A 121 -17.98 -11.07 8.83
CA CYS A 121 -17.47 -10.94 7.47
C CYS A 121 -18.62 -10.89 6.45
N HIS A 122 -18.43 -10.05 5.43
CA HIS A 122 -19.23 -10.13 4.23
C HIS A 122 -19.04 -11.52 3.56
N TYR A 123 -20.09 -12.09 2.97
CA TYR A 123 -20.10 -13.47 2.48
C TYR A 123 -18.98 -13.79 1.47
N LYS A 124 -18.66 -12.84 0.56
CA LYS A 124 -17.56 -13.01 -0.42
C LYS A 124 -16.22 -13.12 0.29
N LEU A 125 -16.00 -12.27 1.29
CA LEU A 125 -14.78 -12.27 2.09
C LEU A 125 -14.69 -13.55 2.92
N PHE A 126 -15.78 -13.97 3.53
CA PHE A 126 -15.84 -15.22 4.30
C PHE A 126 -15.46 -16.43 3.46
N ASN A 127 -15.97 -16.55 2.22
CA ASN A 127 -15.62 -17.61 1.30
C ASN A 127 -14.12 -17.63 0.95
N ALA A 128 -13.51 -16.44 0.79
CA ALA A 128 -12.07 -16.31 0.55
C ALA A 128 -11.27 -16.72 1.81
N LEU A 129 -11.75 -16.34 3.00
CA LEU A 129 -11.15 -16.69 4.28
C LEU A 129 -11.17 -18.22 4.52
N GLN A 130 -12.28 -18.88 4.22
CA GLN A 130 -12.37 -20.35 4.32
C GLN A 130 -11.33 -21.04 3.44
N LYS A 131 -11.10 -20.53 2.21
CA LYS A 131 -10.09 -21.07 1.30
C LYS A 131 -8.66 -20.86 1.79
N SER A 132 -8.43 -19.80 2.56
CA SER A 132 -7.12 -19.43 3.10
C SER A 132 -6.87 -19.98 4.52
N ALA A 133 -7.84 -20.66 5.11
CA ALA A 133 -7.67 -21.28 6.43
C ALA A 133 -6.52 -22.32 6.41
N GLY A 134 -5.62 -22.25 7.40
CA GLY A 134 -4.46 -23.13 7.48
C GLY A 134 -3.36 -22.86 6.44
N SER A 135 -3.42 -21.73 5.73
CA SER A 135 -2.41 -21.39 4.72
C SER A 135 -1.07 -20.94 5.30
N LEU A 136 -1.03 -20.58 6.57
CA LEU A 136 0.17 -20.15 7.27
C LEU A 136 0.60 -21.18 8.32
N MET A 137 1.91 -21.43 8.38
CA MET A 137 2.49 -22.42 9.32
C MET A 137 2.52 -21.89 10.76
N GLU A 138 2.53 -20.59 10.95
CA GLU A 138 2.71 -19.93 12.22
C GLU A 138 1.58 -18.93 12.53
N VAL A 139 1.28 -18.77 13.80
CA VAL A 139 0.35 -17.72 14.25
C VAL A 139 1.06 -16.39 14.24
N GLY A 140 0.51 -15.44 13.51
CA GLY A 140 1.03 -14.08 13.46
C GLY A 140 0.90 -13.37 14.81
N ARG A 141 1.94 -12.65 15.23
CA ARG A 141 1.92 -11.80 16.41
C ARG A 141 1.70 -10.35 16.02
N VAL A 142 0.70 -9.71 16.59
CA VAL A 142 0.42 -8.27 16.38
C VAL A 142 1.56 -7.44 16.93
N ARG A 143 2.11 -6.54 16.10
CA ARG A 143 3.21 -5.63 16.45
C ARG A 143 2.75 -4.19 16.51
N LYS A 144 1.95 -3.76 15.54
CA LYS A 144 1.45 -2.40 15.45
C LYS A 144 0.03 -2.42 14.91
N PHE A 145 -0.74 -1.52 15.43
CA PHE A 145 -2.15 -1.39 15.10
C PHE A 145 -2.47 0.09 14.84
N ARG A 146 -3.16 0.35 13.76
CA ARG A 146 -3.61 1.69 13.40
C ARG A 146 -5.04 1.61 12.89
N ILE A 147 -5.91 2.44 13.43
CA ILE A 147 -7.30 2.58 13.01
C ILE A 147 -7.53 4.00 12.51
N THR A 148 -8.30 4.14 11.47
CA THR A 148 -8.78 5.41 10.93
C THR A 148 -10.25 5.26 10.55
N GLN A 149 -11.02 6.33 10.73
CA GLN A 149 -12.41 6.41 10.30
C GLN A 149 -12.51 7.53 9.26
N PRO A 150 -12.30 7.21 7.97
CA PRO A 150 -12.30 8.22 6.93
C PRO A 150 -13.68 8.80 6.64
N LEU A 151 -14.72 8.04 6.91
CA LEU A 151 -16.13 8.42 6.72
C LEU A 151 -16.97 7.87 7.88
N ASP A 152 -18.12 8.45 8.09
CA ASP A 152 -19.09 7.91 9.06
C ASP A 152 -19.53 6.49 8.66
N GLY A 153 -19.58 5.59 9.62
CA GLY A 153 -19.88 4.19 9.38
C GLY A 153 -18.81 3.41 8.61
N VAL A 154 -17.63 3.99 8.34
CA VAL A 154 -16.51 3.31 7.67
C VAL A 154 -15.27 3.36 8.53
N CYS A 155 -14.67 2.21 8.76
CA CYS A 155 -13.44 2.10 9.53
C CYS A 155 -12.38 1.31 8.75
N GLU A 156 -11.18 1.84 8.69
CA GLU A 156 -10.01 1.19 8.08
C GLU A 156 -8.97 0.90 9.15
N ALA A 157 -8.49 -0.32 9.17
CA ALA A 157 -7.44 -0.75 10.08
C ALA A 157 -6.24 -1.29 9.32
N THR A 158 -5.05 -0.90 9.77
CA THR A 158 -3.79 -1.45 9.29
C THR A 158 -3.07 -2.10 10.44
N VAL A 159 -2.79 -3.38 10.31
CA VAL A 159 -2.17 -4.19 11.37
C VAL A 159 -0.88 -4.80 10.86
N THR A 160 0.22 -4.51 11.56
CA THR A 160 1.50 -5.15 11.28
C THR A 160 1.60 -6.43 12.10
N LEU A 161 1.77 -7.54 11.43
CA LEU A 161 1.91 -8.88 11.98
C LEU A 161 3.34 -9.38 11.79
N ARG A 162 3.86 -10.11 12.78
CA ARG A 162 5.13 -10.82 12.68
C ARG A 162 4.87 -12.32 12.62
N PHE A 163 5.37 -12.95 11.58
CA PHE A 163 5.41 -14.40 11.38
C PHE A 163 6.86 -14.85 11.38
N GLY A 164 7.33 -15.46 12.47
CA GLY A 164 8.76 -15.75 12.63
C GLY A 164 9.62 -14.48 12.47
N GLU A 165 10.48 -14.48 11.45
CA GLU A 165 11.33 -13.32 11.12
C GLU A 165 10.70 -12.35 10.10
N ARG A 166 9.55 -12.69 9.53
CA ARG A 166 8.91 -11.87 8.49
C ARG A 166 7.85 -10.97 9.09
N LEU A 167 7.85 -9.72 8.63
CA LEU A 167 6.77 -8.77 8.89
C LEU A 167 5.83 -8.74 7.68
N ARG A 168 4.54 -8.77 7.95
CA ARG A 168 3.48 -8.58 6.97
C ARG A 168 2.47 -7.56 7.49
N VAL A 169 1.77 -6.95 6.57
CA VAL A 169 0.74 -5.97 6.89
C VAL A 169 -0.62 -6.50 6.46
N VAL A 170 -1.59 -6.38 7.33
CA VAL A 170 -2.98 -6.67 7.02
C VAL A 170 -3.71 -5.33 6.93
N ALA A 171 -4.33 -5.09 5.79
CA ALA A 171 -5.26 -3.99 5.60
C ALA A 171 -6.68 -4.52 5.67
N ILE A 172 -7.53 -3.85 6.44
CA ILE A 172 -8.90 -4.28 6.72
C ILE A 172 -9.82 -3.08 6.62
N ARG A 173 -11.01 -3.30 6.07
CA ARG A 173 -12.08 -2.32 6.05
C ARG A 173 -13.33 -2.91 6.68
N PHE A 174 -13.91 -2.16 7.60
CA PHE A 174 -15.20 -2.44 8.20
C PHE A 174 -16.20 -1.36 7.78
N GLU A 175 -17.41 -1.78 7.53
CA GLU A 175 -18.54 -0.90 7.21
C GLU A 175 -19.69 -1.19 8.16
N GLY A 176 -20.33 -0.13 8.63
CA GLY A 176 -21.54 -0.20 9.43
C GLY A 176 -22.74 -0.47 8.54
N LEU A 177 -23.26 -1.68 8.60
CA LEU A 177 -24.39 -2.13 7.80
C LEU A 177 -25.40 -2.84 8.68
N ASP A 178 -26.69 -2.51 8.54
CA ASP A 178 -27.79 -3.14 9.26
C ASP A 178 -27.57 -3.20 10.79
N GLY A 179 -27.11 -2.10 11.39
CA GLY A 179 -26.87 -1.97 12.82
C GLY A 179 -25.65 -2.73 13.35
N ARG A 180 -24.75 -3.17 12.50
CA ARG A 180 -23.54 -3.91 12.90
C ARG A 180 -22.32 -3.57 12.04
N TRP A 181 -21.13 -3.77 12.60
CA TRP A 181 -19.90 -3.70 11.83
C TRP A 181 -19.71 -4.98 11.02
N LEU A 182 -19.45 -4.82 9.74
CA LEU A 182 -19.17 -5.91 8.80
C LEU A 182 -17.82 -5.69 8.12
N CYS A 183 -16.94 -6.69 8.17
CA CYS A 183 -15.68 -6.67 7.44
C CYS A 183 -15.96 -6.89 5.95
N THR A 184 -15.71 -5.87 5.13
CA THR A 184 -15.98 -5.88 3.68
C THR A 184 -14.74 -6.09 2.84
N SER A 185 -13.56 -5.74 3.37
CA SER A 185 -12.28 -5.95 2.67
C SER A 185 -11.19 -6.40 3.63
N LEU A 186 -10.35 -7.32 3.16
CA LEU A 186 -9.21 -7.87 3.87
C LEU A 186 -8.10 -8.18 2.86
N SER A 187 -6.91 -7.67 3.11
CA SER A 187 -5.73 -7.93 2.28
C SER A 187 -4.51 -8.19 3.16
N LEU A 188 -3.78 -9.26 2.87
CA LEU A 188 -2.47 -9.56 3.47
C LEU A 188 -1.37 -9.21 2.47
N ILE A 189 -0.47 -8.31 2.88
CA ILE A 189 0.61 -7.74 2.08
C ILE A 189 1.97 -8.23 2.61
#